data_3c2caa5f0d49b581911b8cd915f21210
#
_entry.id   3c2caa5f0d49b581911b8cd915f21210
#
_cell.length_a   1.000
_cell.length_b   1.000
_cell.length_c   1.000
_cell.angle_alpha   90.00
_cell.angle_beta   90.00
_cell.angle_gamma   90.00
#
_symmetry.space_group_name_H-M   'P 1'
#
loop_
_entity.id
_entity.type
_entity.pdbx_description
1 polymer ?
#
loop_
_entity_poly.entity_id
_entity_poly.type
_entity_poly.pdbx_seq_one_letter_code
_entity_poly.pdbx_strand_id
1 'polypeptide(L)'
;LPTSMAKKDKSAKLPRTFDLAKAFRKDWERLSRSGRYDMGQLKEAMLLLIANDAPLPPEWRDHALKGEWAGTRECHIGGDFLLIYEVDDTAGPGGTLVFVRAGTHSELFK
;
A
#
# COMPACT_ATOMS: atom_id res chain seq x y z
N LEU A 1 -29.77 3.67 14.42
CA LEU A 1 -29.81 2.23 14.37
C LEU A 1 -29.37 1.72 13.00
N PRO A 2 -29.91 0.57 12.59
CA PRO A 2 -29.49 -0.01 11.32
C PRO A 2 -29.51 0.98 10.16
N THR A 3 -30.51 1.85 10.15
CA THR A 3 -30.63 2.85 9.09
C THR A 3 -29.44 3.79 9.07
N SER A 4 -29.00 4.24 10.23
CA SER A 4 -27.83 5.11 10.31
C SER A 4 -26.58 4.40 9.85
N MET A 5 -26.44 3.14 10.22
CA MET A 5 -25.30 2.35 9.80
C MET A 5 -25.26 2.20 8.28
N ALA A 6 -26.41 1.94 7.71
CA ALA A 6 -26.51 1.80 6.25
C ALA A 6 -26.07 3.08 5.54
N LYS A 7 -26.43 4.24 6.08
CA LYS A 7 -26.03 5.51 5.50
C LYS A 7 -24.54 5.72 5.56
N LYS A 8 -23.92 5.34 6.67
CA LYS A 8 -22.48 5.42 6.80
C LYS A 8 -21.81 4.52 5.78
N ASP A 9 -22.37 3.31 5.62
CA ASP A 9 -21.81 2.35 4.71
C ASP A 9 -21.84 2.83 3.27
N LYS A 10 -22.82 3.65 2.91
CA LYS A 10 -22.88 4.21 1.57
C LYS A 10 -21.69 5.08 1.24
N SER A 11 -21.17 5.80 2.22
CA SER A 11 -20.02 6.66 1.98
C SER A 11 -18.70 5.96 2.27
N ALA A 12 -18.75 4.82 2.94
CA ALA A 12 -17.55 4.06 3.25
C ALA A 12 -17.14 3.22 2.04
N LYS A 13 -15.86 3.19 1.77
CA LYS A 13 -15.33 2.37 0.69
C LYS A 13 -15.21 0.93 1.17
N LEU A 14 -15.38 0.01 0.23
CA LEU A 14 -15.19 -1.40 0.53
C LEU A 14 -13.72 -1.74 0.56
N PRO A 15 -13.34 -2.78 1.33
CA PRO A 15 -11.95 -3.24 1.30
C PRO A 15 -11.55 -3.65 -0.12
N ARG A 16 -10.28 -3.50 -0.41
CA ARG A 16 -9.73 -3.88 -1.70
C ARG A 16 -9.31 -5.34 -1.69
N THR A 17 -9.43 -6.00 -2.84
CA THR A 17 -8.72 -7.25 -3.06
C THR A 17 -7.27 -6.90 -3.37
N PHE A 18 -6.33 -7.77 -3.02
CA PHE A 18 -4.93 -7.44 -3.24
C PHE A 18 -4.14 -8.63 -3.73
N ASP A 19 -2.99 -8.32 -4.30
CA ASP A 19 -2.04 -9.33 -4.76
C ASP A 19 -0.62 -8.83 -4.46
N LEU A 20 0.32 -9.76 -4.48
CA LEU A 20 1.72 -9.48 -4.24
C LEU A 20 2.50 -9.78 -5.53
N ALA A 21 3.18 -8.78 -6.07
CA ALA A 21 4.04 -9.00 -7.22
C ALA A 21 5.19 -9.93 -6.83
N LYS A 22 5.70 -10.66 -7.79
CA LYS A 22 6.81 -11.58 -7.55
C LYS A 22 8.00 -10.86 -6.94
N ALA A 23 8.32 -9.68 -7.46
CA ALA A 23 9.44 -8.88 -6.95
C ALA A 23 9.20 -8.45 -5.50
N PHE A 24 7.95 -8.10 -5.15
CA PHE A 24 7.61 -7.74 -3.78
C PHE A 24 7.84 -8.92 -2.83
N ARG A 25 7.47 -10.13 -3.25
CA ARG A 25 7.66 -11.31 -2.40
C ARG A 25 9.13 -11.53 -2.10
N LYS A 26 9.99 -11.32 -3.09
CA LYS A 26 11.43 -11.42 -2.90
C LYS A 26 11.95 -10.34 -1.97
N ASP A 27 11.44 -9.11 -2.14
CA ASP A 27 11.79 -8.02 -1.25
C ASP A 27 11.41 -8.36 0.19
N TRP A 28 10.20 -8.88 0.39
CA TRP A 28 9.72 -9.26 1.71
C TRP A 28 10.67 -10.22 2.41
N GLU A 29 11.08 -11.27 1.71
CA GLU A 29 12.00 -12.25 2.27
C GLU A 29 13.33 -11.61 2.64
N ARG A 30 13.89 -10.82 1.74
CA ARG A 30 15.18 -10.16 1.96
C ARG A 30 15.11 -9.21 3.15
N LEU A 31 14.08 -8.39 3.19
CA LEU A 31 13.92 -7.40 4.26
C LEU A 31 13.68 -8.06 5.62
N SER A 32 12.89 -9.14 5.62
CA SER A 32 12.62 -9.87 6.86
C SER A 32 13.88 -10.48 7.44
N ARG A 33 14.74 -11.01 6.59
CA ARG A 33 15.97 -11.66 7.04
C ARG A 33 17.00 -10.67 7.56
N SER A 34 16.98 -9.44 7.03
CA SER A 34 18.00 -8.47 7.41
C SER A 34 17.89 -8.03 8.87
N GLY A 35 16.69 -8.04 9.43
CA GLY A 35 16.46 -7.58 10.79
C GLY A 35 16.61 -6.08 10.97
N ARG A 36 16.82 -5.32 9.92
CA ARG A 36 17.05 -3.88 9.99
C ARG A 36 15.81 -3.02 9.67
N TYR A 37 14.75 -3.63 9.21
CA TYR A 37 13.57 -2.91 8.76
C TYR A 37 12.38 -3.23 9.66
N ASP A 38 11.55 -2.23 9.87
CA ASP A 38 10.33 -2.42 10.68
C ASP A 38 9.25 -3.06 9.82
N MET A 39 9.25 -4.38 9.79
CA MET A 39 8.28 -5.14 9.00
C MET A 39 6.87 -5.01 9.55
N GLY A 40 6.73 -4.75 10.84
CA GLY A 40 5.42 -4.48 11.43
C GLY A 40 4.81 -3.20 10.88
N GLN A 41 5.63 -2.17 10.71
CA GLN A 41 5.20 -0.91 10.12
C GLN A 41 4.80 -1.11 8.66
N LEU A 42 5.55 -1.92 7.92
CA LEU A 42 5.20 -2.25 6.54
C LEU A 42 3.84 -2.96 6.48
N LYS A 43 3.62 -3.93 7.36
CA LYS A 43 2.34 -4.63 7.43
C LYS A 43 1.21 -3.66 7.74
N GLU A 44 1.44 -2.72 8.64
CA GLU A 44 0.42 -1.73 9.00
C GLU A 44 0.00 -0.92 7.78
N ALA A 45 0.97 -0.43 7.00
CA ALA A 45 0.67 0.31 5.78
C ALA A 45 -0.14 -0.53 4.80
N MET A 46 0.26 -1.78 4.62
CA MET A 46 -0.44 -2.69 3.73
C MET A 46 -1.89 -2.90 4.17
N LEU A 47 -2.10 -3.12 5.46
CA LEU A 47 -3.45 -3.35 5.99
C LEU A 47 -4.33 -2.10 5.85
N LEU A 48 -3.77 -0.91 6.07
CA LEU A 48 -4.51 0.33 5.89
C LEU A 48 -4.95 0.50 4.44
N LEU A 49 -4.06 0.18 3.50
CA LEU A 49 -4.38 0.27 2.08
C LEU A 49 -5.45 -0.74 1.68
N ILE A 50 -5.38 -1.95 2.22
CA ILE A 50 -6.36 -3.00 1.94
C ILE A 50 -7.71 -2.62 2.52
N ALA A 51 -7.74 -2.10 3.74
CA ALA A 51 -8.99 -1.74 4.41
C ALA A 51 -9.75 -0.65 3.66
N ASN A 52 -9.02 0.27 3.03
CA ASN A 52 -9.62 1.30 2.19
C ASN A 52 -10.64 2.17 2.92
N ASP A 53 -10.47 2.32 4.24
CA ASP A 53 -11.39 3.12 5.05
C ASP A 53 -11.16 4.61 4.92
N ALA A 54 -9.90 4.99 4.73
CA ALA A 54 -9.50 6.38 4.68
C ALA A 54 -8.17 6.48 3.96
N PRO A 55 -7.79 7.67 3.46
CA PRO A 55 -6.45 7.88 2.91
C PRO A 55 -5.42 7.62 3.99
N LEU A 56 -4.22 7.25 3.58
CA LEU A 56 -3.13 7.10 4.53
C LEU A 56 -2.87 8.42 5.24
N PRO A 57 -2.61 8.42 6.55
CA PRO A 57 -2.23 9.64 7.27
C PRO A 57 -1.03 10.34 6.61
N PRO A 58 -0.93 11.67 6.77
CA PRO A 58 0.14 12.43 6.09
C PRO A 58 1.56 11.96 6.40
N GLU A 59 1.79 11.39 7.54
CA GLU A 59 3.14 10.93 7.91
C GLU A 59 3.66 9.82 6.98
N TRP A 60 2.79 9.11 6.30
CA TRP A 60 3.20 8.09 5.34
C TRP A 60 3.66 8.68 4.00
N ARG A 61 3.39 9.97 3.76
CA ARG A 61 3.82 10.69 2.58
C ARG A 61 3.48 9.99 1.28
N ASP A 62 2.28 9.48 1.20
CA ASP A 62 1.78 8.76 0.05
C ASP A 62 1.62 9.67 -1.16
N HIS A 63 2.19 9.29 -2.29
CA HIS A 63 2.10 10.10 -3.51
C HIS A 63 2.30 9.26 -4.77
N ALA A 64 1.79 9.77 -5.88
CA ALA A 64 1.93 9.11 -7.17
C ALA A 64 3.34 9.28 -7.71
N LEU A 65 3.85 8.25 -8.35
CA LEU A 65 5.16 8.28 -8.98
C LEU A 65 5.01 8.67 -10.46
N LYS A 66 6.13 9.08 -11.05
CA LYS A 66 6.18 9.53 -12.45
C LYS A 66 7.24 8.73 -13.19
N GLY A 67 7.39 9.03 -14.50
CA GLY A 67 8.39 8.41 -15.33
C GLY A 67 8.14 6.92 -15.52
N GLU A 68 9.17 6.12 -15.34
CA GLU A 68 9.09 4.68 -15.51
C GLU A 68 8.12 4.02 -14.52
N TRP A 69 7.86 4.71 -13.40
CA TRP A 69 6.97 4.21 -12.37
C TRP A 69 5.56 4.79 -12.46
N ALA A 70 5.25 5.49 -13.55
CA ALA A 70 3.92 6.07 -13.72
C ALA A 70 2.85 5.00 -13.59
N GLY A 71 1.77 5.35 -12.89
CA GLY A 71 0.71 4.41 -12.61
C GLY A 71 0.84 3.74 -11.26
N THR A 72 1.95 3.94 -10.56
CA THR A 72 2.14 3.42 -9.21
C THR A 72 2.19 4.55 -8.20
N ARG A 73 2.13 4.19 -6.93
CA ARG A 73 2.22 5.12 -5.81
C ARG A 73 3.27 4.63 -4.83
N GLU A 74 3.79 5.55 -4.07
CA GLU A 74 4.82 5.26 -3.08
C GLU A 74 4.38 5.81 -1.74
N CYS A 75 4.61 5.06 -0.67
CA CYS A 75 4.50 5.62 0.68
C CYS A 75 5.74 5.30 1.49
N HIS A 76 6.01 6.14 2.48
CA HIS A 76 7.20 6.03 3.33
C HIS A 76 6.86 5.24 4.58
N ILE A 77 7.52 4.10 4.74
CA ILE A 77 7.30 3.25 5.90
C ILE A 77 8.09 3.78 7.10
N GLY A 78 9.29 4.29 6.82
CA GLY A 78 10.13 4.87 7.84
C GLY A 78 11.49 5.21 7.25
N GLY A 79 11.94 6.46 7.41
CA GLY A 79 13.19 6.90 6.84
C GLY A 79 13.22 6.66 5.35
N ASP A 80 14.20 5.87 4.91
CA ASP A 80 14.39 5.54 3.50
C ASP A 80 13.65 4.26 3.06
N PHE A 81 12.86 3.67 3.96
CA PHE A 81 12.15 2.42 3.67
C PHE A 81 10.80 2.74 3.03
N LEU A 82 10.60 2.27 1.80
CA LEU A 82 9.47 2.63 0.96
C LEU A 82 8.64 1.42 0.58
N LEU A 83 7.36 1.67 0.31
CA LEU A 83 6.46 0.68 -0.29
C LEU A 83 5.91 1.27 -1.58
N ILE A 84 6.07 0.54 -2.68
CA ILE A 84 5.50 0.91 -3.98
C ILE A 84 4.32 0.00 -4.26
N TYR A 85 3.18 0.58 -4.61
CA TYR A 85 1.97 -0.17 -4.85
C TYR A 85 1.15 0.46 -5.99
N GLU A 86 0.18 -0.30 -6.46
CA GLU A 86 -0.66 0.08 -7.59
C GLU A 86 -2.11 -0.13 -7.20
N VAL A 87 -2.97 0.83 -7.49
CA VAL A 87 -4.40 0.75 -7.16
C VAL A 87 -5.21 0.95 -8.42
N ASP A 88 -6.20 0.09 -8.61
CA ASP A 88 -7.19 0.27 -9.66
C ASP A 88 -8.57 0.33 -9.00
N ASP A 89 -9.07 1.54 -8.79
CA ASP A 89 -10.35 1.76 -8.13
C ASP A 89 -11.53 1.42 -9.02
N THR A 90 -11.31 1.17 -10.30
CA THR A 90 -12.38 0.82 -11.23
C THR A 90 -12.63 -0.68 -11.31
N ALA A 91 -11.78 -1.49 -10.71
CA ALA A 91 -11.83 -2.94 -10.80
C ALA A 91 -12.57 -3.52 -9.60
N GLY A 92 -13.84 -3.88 -9.80
CA GLY A 92 -14.65 -4.50 -8.76
C GLY A 92 -15.14 -3.52 -7.70
N PRO A 93 -15.89 -4.00 -6.71
CA PRO A 93 -16.56 -3.13 -5.73
C PRO A 93 -15.63 -2.29 -4.86
N GLY A 94 -14.51 -2.80 -4.46
CA GLY A 94 -13.56 -2.06 -3.61
C GLY A 94 -12.28 -1.68 -4.32
N GLY A 95 -12.15 -2.10 -5.60
CA GLY A 95 -10.93 -1.91 -6.35
C GLY A 95 -9.93 -3.02 -6.09
N THR A 96 -8.82 -2.99 -6.82
CA THR A 96 -7.73 -3.94 -6.66
C THR A 96 -6.46 -3.23 -6.28
N LEU A 97 -5.56 -3.95 -5.63
CA LEU A 97 -4.33 -3.41 -5.09
C LEU A 97 -3.22 -4.43 -5.34
N VAL A 98 -2.10 -3.95 -5.86
CA VAL A 98 -0.92 -4.80 -6.04
C VAL A 98 0.24 -4.17 -5.29
N PHE A 99 0.86 -4.93 -4.41
CA PHE A 99 2.10 -4.50 -3.76
C PHE A 99 3.24 -4.86 -4.69
N VAL A 100 3.93 -3.84 -5.20
CA VAL A 100 4.87 -3.98 -6.31
C VAL A 100 6.30 -4.18 -5.85
N ARG A 101 6.78 -3.32 -4.96
CA ARG A 101 8.14 -3.39 -4.43
C ARG A 101 8.19 -2.82 -3.01
N ALA A 102 9.19 -3.22 -2.26
CA ALA A 102 9.51 -2.60 -0.97
C ALA A 102 11.02 -2.58 -0.80
N GLY A 103 11.56 -1.51 -0.23
CA GLY A 103 12.99 -1.38 -0.04
C GLY A 103 13.40 0.07 0.11
N THR A 104 14.69 0.33 0.02
CA THR A 104 15.21 1.69 0.10
C THR A 104 15.22 2.33 -1.29
N HIS A 105 15.38 3.67 -1.32
CA HIS A 105 15.49 4.38 -2.59
C HIS A 105 16.59 3.79 -3.47
N SER A 106 17.76 3.55 -2.91
CA SER A 106 18.86 3.05 -3.71
C SER A 106 18.61 1.65 -4.24
N GLU A 107 17.81 0.86 -3.55
CA GLU A 107 17.45 -0.48 -4.02
C GLU A 107 16.43 -0.44 -5.14
N LEU A 108 15.48 0.47 -5.05
CA LEU A 108 14.33 0.50 -5.96
C LEU A 108 14.55 1.39 -7.18
N PHE A 109 15.30 2.47 -7.03
CA PHE A 109 15.45 3.48 -8.09
C PHE A 109 16.88 3.62 -8.61
N LYS A 110 17.53 2.53 -8.79
CA LYS A 110 18.89 2.56 -9.34
C LYS A 110 18.95 3.16 -10.73
#